data_3580245b21da9eba2a15efdf90736444
#
_entry.id   3580245b21da9eba2a15efdf90736444
#
_cell.length_a   1.000
_cell.length_b   1.000
_cell.length_c   1.000
_cell.angle_alpha   90.00
_cell.angle_beta   90.00
_cell.angle_gamma   90.00
#
_symmetry.space_group_name_H-M   'P 1'
#
loop_
_entity.id
_entity.type
_entity.pdbx_description
1 polymer ?
#
loop_
_entity_poly.entity_id
_entity_poly.type
_entity_poly.pdbx_seq_one_letter_code
_entity_poly.pdbx_strand_id
1 'polypeptide(L)'
;MNGEPMKLGLGLGRAGRNFKTVVDLAVEAEDAGFDLVSSGDSGSETFALMGALAVSTKRVRLMSSIAGWTRSPATMAHAASTVSNLSDGRFSLGIGPTPKIWVNGWHGMPFDPVIPRMREYLLATRACLDASSDAPTDLDGEYYPTHGYANWDVDLDERVPIMLGVTQRRMTELAGEVCDGVMMNSIIPIDWIDQQGAQYLATGRARGGRTGDGFTKEISRFVGIHDDRETAFDICRAQISFYFEIPYFRTLLEPFGFDEELDRGE
;
A
#
# COMPACT_ATOMS: atom_id res chain seq x y z
N MET A 1 -4.59 18.88 15.75
CA MET A 1 -4.71 17.40 15.67
C MET A 1 -5.94 17.03 16.44
N ASN A 2 -6.98 16.60 15.76
CA ASN A 2 -8.21 16.15 16.40
C ASN A 2 -7.86 14.90 17.19
N GLY A 3 -8.22 14.84 18.48
CA GLY A 3 -7.77 13.87 19.46
C GLY A 3 -8.27 12.41 19.26
N GLU A 4 -8.30 11.91 18.03
CA GLU A 4 -8.45 10.46 17.82
C GLU A 4 -7.15 9.76 18.24
N PRO A 5 -7.24 8.63 18.98
CA PRO A 5 -6.06 7.87 19.36
C PRO A 5 -5.33 7.35 18.10
N MET A 6 -4.00 7.34 18.14
CA MET A 6 -3.18 6.73 17.11
C MET A 6 -3.51 5.23 17.01
N LYS A 7 -3.80 4.76 15.80
CA LYS A 7 -4.04 3.34 15.52
C LYS A 7 -2.72 2.63 15.27
N LEU A 8 -2.59 1.41 15.77
CA LEU A 8 -1.39 0.61 15.65
C LEU A 8 -1.60 -0.54 14.65
N GLY A 9 -0.74 -0.61 13.63
CA GLY A 9 -0.74 -1.68 12.63
C GLY A 9 0.48 -2.58 12.73
N LEU A 10 0.33 -3.85 12.31
CA LEU A 10 1.42 -4.82 12.16
C LEU A 10 1.62 -5.19 10.69
N GLY A 11 2.83 -4.95 10.16
CA GLY A 11 3.24 -5.42 8.85
C GLY A 11 3.71 -6.88 8.90
N LEU A 12 3.05 -7.77 8.17
CA LEU A 12 3.33 -9.22 8.14
C LEU A 12 4.33 -9.61 7.04
N GLY A 13 4.87 -8.67 6.28
CA GLY A 13 5.57 -8.90 5.01
C GLY A 13 6.82 -9.79 5.06
N ARG A 14 7.38 -10.08 6.23
CA ARG A 14 8.55 -10.96 6.40
C ARG A 14 8.42 -11.89 7.61
N ALA A 15 7.21 -12.15 8.06
CA ALA A 15 6.92 -12.97 9.24
C ALA A 15 7.28 -14.46 9.08
N GLY A 16 7.90 -14.86 7.97
CA GLY A 16 8.40 -16.21 7.75
C GLY A 16 8.03 -16.82 6.40
N ARG A 17 8.53 -18.04 6.16
CA ARG A 17 8.29 -18.79 4.91
C ARG A 17 7.05 -19.68 4.96
N ASN A 18 6.43 -19.82 6.13
CA ASN A 18 5.22 -20.62 6.32
C ASN A 18 4.02 -19.68 6.49
N PHE A 19 3.20 -19.58 5.46
CA PHE A 19 2.03 -18.69 5.47
C PHE A 19 0.95 -19.09 6.49
N LYS A 20 0.92 -20.33 6.96
CA LYS A 20 0.04 -20.70 8.09
C LYS A 20 0.45 -19.96 9.36
N THR A 21 1.75 -19.93 9.65
CA THR A 21 2.28 -19.15 10.78
C THR A 21 2.00 -17.64 10.63
N VAL A 22 2.00 -17.11 9.41
CA VAL A 22 1.63 -15.71 9.15
C VAL A 22 0.14 -15.46 9.48
N VAL A 23 -0.72 -16.40 9.16
CA VAL A 23 -2.15 -16.32 9.52
C VAL A 23 -2.32 -16.39 11.05
N ASP A 24 -1.63 -17.32 11.73
CA ASP A 24 -1.67 -17.43 13.19
C ASP A 24 -1.20 -16.13 13.86
N LEU A 25 -0.11 -15.54 13.37
CA LEU A 25 0.41 -14.26 13.86
C LEU A 25 -0.60 -13.10 13.68
N ALA A 26 -1.38 -13.10 12.61
CA ALA A 26 -2.42 -12.09 12.42
C ALA A 26 -3.56 -12.22 13.43
N VAL A 27 -3.93 -13.45 13.80
CA VAL A 27 -4.91 -13.72 14.85
C VAL A 27 -4.36 -13.28 16.21
N GLU A 28 -3.09 -13.60 16.51
CA GLU A 28 -2.42 -13.14 17.74
C GLU A 28 -2.34 -11.61 17.81
N ALA A 29 -2.06 -10.94 16.68
CA ALA A 29 -2.06 -9.48 16.61
C ALA A 29 -3.45 -8.88 16.91
N GLU A 30 -4.50 -9.49 16.34
CA GLU A 30 -5.88 -9.10 16.65
C GLU A 30 -6.20 -9.25 18.15
N ASP A 31 -5.80 -10.35 18.77
CA ASP A 31 -6.00 -10.62 20.18
C ASP A 31 -5.18 -9.67 21.08
N ALA A 32 -4.00 -9.28 20.62
CA ALA A 32 -3.16 -8.28 21.28
C ALA A 32 -3.67 -6.84 21.13
N GLY A 33 -4.72 -6.60 20.33
CA GLY A 33 -5.35 -5.30 20.19
C GLY A 33 -4.78 -4.42 19.09
N PHE A 34 -4.08 -4.97 18.11
CA PHE A 34 -3.71 -4.22 16.91
C PHE A 34 -4.95 -3.83 16.10
N ASP A 35 -4.93 -2.62 15.53
CA ASP A 35 -6.02 -2.08 14.70
C ASP A 35 -5.96 -2.52 13.26
N LEU A 36 -4.76 -2.88 12.76
CA LEU A 36 -4.50 -3.18 11.37
C LEU A 36 -3.45 -4.29 11.23
N VAL A 37 -3.64 -5.21 10.29
CA VAL A 37 -2.57 -6.06 9.77
C VAL A 37 -2.41 -5.84 8.27
N SER A 38 -1.17 -5.85 7.78
CA SER A 38 -0.89 -5.60 6.38
C SER A 38 0.17 -6.56 5.80
N SER A 39 0.05 -6.87 4.51
CA SER A 39 1.06 -7.62 3.75
C SER A 39 1.03 -7.19 2.29
N GLY A 40 2.11 -7.46 1.54
CA GLY A 40 2.23 -7.04 0.14
C GLY A 40 2.92 -8.06 -0.76
N ASP A 41 3.04 -7.73 -2.05
CA ASP A 41 3.60 -8.57 -3.11
C ASP A 41 5.15 -8.67 -3.06
N SER A 42 5.74 -8.84 -1.89
CA SER A 42 7.21 -8.92 -1.74
C SER A 42 7.75 -10.33 -1.50
N GLY A 43 7.05 -11.35 -1.97
CA GLY A 43 7.44 -12.76 -1.81
C GLY A 43 6.26 -13.72 -1.73
N SER A 44 5.04 -13.21 -1.81
CA SER A 44 3.80 -13.97 -1.85
C SER A 44 2.77 -13.26 -2.71
N GLU A 45 1.74 -13.97 -3.13
CA GLU A 45 0.57 -13.38 -3.74
C GLU A 45 -0.31 -12.79 -2.62
N THR A 46 -0.43 -11.43 -2.62
CA THR A 46 -1.02 -10.73 -1.48
C THR A 46 -2.51 -11.04 -1.28
N PHE A 47 -3.30 -11.22 -2.33
CA PHE A 47 -4.74 -11.45 -2.19
C PHE A 47 -5.08 -12.85 -1.72
N ALA A 48 -4.27 -13.87 -2.08
CA ALA A 48 -4.42 -15.20 -1.52
C ALA A 48 -4.22 -15.19 0.00
N LEU A 49 -3.20 -14.45 0.46
CA LEU A 49 -2.95 -14.29 1.90
C LEU A 49 -4.05 -13.44 2.55
N MET A 50 -4.43 -12.30 1.95
CA MET A 50 -5.52 -11.45 2.50
C MET A 50 -6.84 -12.20 2.61
N GLY A 51 -7.17 -13.09 1.66
CA GLY A 51 -8.35 -13.95 1.75
C GLY A 51 -8.28 -14.90 2.96
N ALA A 52 -7.12 -15.49 3.24
CA ALA A 52 -6.94 -16.32 4.42
C ALA A 52 -7.06 -15.48 5.72
N LEU A 53 -6.48 -14.30 5.76
CA LEU A 53 -6.60 -13.38 6.91
C LEU A 53 -8.04 -12.91 7.12
N ALA A 54 -8.77 -12.63 6.03
CA ALA A 54 -10.15 -12.17 6.09
C ALA A 54 -11.07 -13.14 6.86
N VAL A 55 -10.92 -14.45 6.59
CA VAL A 55 -11.74 -15.49 7.24
C VAL A 55 -11.21 -15.94 8.61
N SER A 56 -9.93 -15.67 8.91
CA SER A 56 -9.30 -16.06 10.18
C SER A 56 -9.37 -14.98 11.26
N THR A 57 -9.63 -13.73 10.90
CA THR A 57 -9.75 -12.58 11.82
C THR A 57 -11.17 -12.01 11.80
N LYS A 58 -11.56 -11.23 12.82
CA LYS A 58 -12.93 -10.73 12.98
C LYS A 58 -13.05 -9.21 13.15
N ARG A 59 -12.02 -8.56 13.64
CA ARG A 59 -12.04 -7.13 14.03
C ARG A 59 -10.96 -6.30 13.37
N VAL A 60 -9.75 -6.86 13.29
CA VAL A 60 -8.58 -6.15 12.75
C VAL A 60 -8.82 -5.79 11.29
N ARG A 61 -8.48 -4.55 10.93
CA ARG A 61 -8.50 -4.12 9.53
C ARG A 61 -7.40 -4.83 8.74
N LEU A 62 -7.66 -5.06 7.47
CA LEU A 62 -6.74 -5.71 6.55
C LEU A 62 -6.31 -4.70 5.47
N MET A 63 -5.05 -4.73 5.07
CA MET A 63 -4.57 -3.86 4.00
C MET A 63 -3.48 -4.54 3.18
N SER A 64 -3.59 -4.46 1.85
CA SER A 64 -2.45 -4.76 1.00
C SER A 64 -1.41 -3.63 1.09
N SER A 65 -0.16 -3.95 1.46
CA SER A 65 0.91 -2.96 1.62
C SER A 65 2.21 -3.45 0.95
N ILE A 66 2.26 -3.41 -0.35
CA ILE A 66 1.33 -2.99 -1.39
C ILE A 66 0.96 -4.16 -2.31
N ALA A 67 -0.21 -4.08 -2.95
CA ALA A 67 -0.49 -4.84 -4.15
C ALA A 67 0.13 -4.12 -5.37
N GLY A 68 0.94 -4.82 -6.13
CA GLY A 68 1.59 -4.27 -7.32
C GLY A 68 0.59 -4.00 -8.45
N TRP A 69 0.79 -2.92 -9.18
CA TRP A 69 -0.01 -2.52 -10.35
C TRP A 69 0.16 -3.42 -11.59
N THR A 70 0.76 -4.58 -11.41
CA THR A 70 1.01 -5.57 -12.47
C THR A 70 -0.18 -6.46 -12.81
N ARG A 71 -1.29 -6.31 -12.07
CA ARG A 71 -2.61 -6.88 -12.40
C ARG A 71 -3.40 -5.90 -13.25
N SER A 72 -4.32 -6.37 -14.11
CA SER A 72 -5.24 -5.43 -14.77
C SER A 72 -6.15 -4.75 -13.72
N PRO A 73 -6.67 -3.53 -13.99
CA PRO A 73 -7.64 -2.88 -13.08
C PRO A 73 -8.84 -3.75 -12.73
N ALA A 74 -9.39 -4.48 -13.69
CA ALA A 74 -10.49 -5.42 -13.49
C ALA A 74 -10.10 -6.57 -12.54
N THR A 75 -8.93 -7.20 -12.75
CA THR A 75 -8.44 -8.27 -11.88
C THR A 75 -8.16 -7.74 -10.47
N MET A 76 -7.61 -6.52 -10.35
CA MET A 76 -7.38 -5.87 -9.08
C MET A 76 -8.69 -5.61 -8.33
N ALA A 77 -9.70 -5.11 -9.03
CA ALA A 77 -11.02 -4.85 -8.46
C ALA A 77 -11.70 -6.15 -8.00
N HIS A 78 -11.70 -7.22 -8.82
CA HIS A 78 -12.23 -8.52 -8.41
C HIS A 78 -11.57 -9.05 -7.13
N ALA A 79 -10.23 -9.02 -7.06
CA ALA A 79 -9.51 -9.49 -5.89
C ALA A 79 -9.82 -8.66 -4.65
N ALA A 80 -9.84 -7.32 -4.78
CA ALA A 80 -10.13 -6.42 -3.69
C ALA A 80 -11.59 -6.55 -3.19
N SER A 81 -12.55 -6.65 -4.10
CA SER A 81 -13.97 -6.87 -3.77
C SER A 81 -14.17 -8.20 -3.04
N THR A 82 -13.54 -9.27 -3.51
CA THR A 82 -13.61 -10.59 -2.88
C THR A 82 -13.08 -10.55 -1.44
N VAL A 83 -11.90 -9.95 -1.22
CA VAL A 83 -11.33 -9.83 0.14
C VAL A 83 -12.17 -8.92 1.01
N SER A 84 -12.71 -7.84 0.48
CA SER A 84 -13.59 -6.93 1.22
C SER A 84 -14.85 -7.64 1.69
N ASN A 85 -15.50 -8.40 0.80
CA ASN A 85 -16.69 -9.19 1.13
C ASN A 85 -16.37 -10.27 2.19
N LEU A 86 -15.29 -11.06 2.01
CA LEU A 86 -14.85 -12.06 2.97
C LEU A 86 -14.50 -11.49 4.35
N SER A 87 -14.16 -10.23 4.43
CA SER A 87 -13.76 -9.55 5.66
C SER A 87 -14.84 -8.63 6.24
N ASP A 88 -16.08 -8.67 5.72
CA ASP A 88 -17.17 -7.79 6.16
C ASP A 88 -16.76 -6.30 6.09
N GLY A 89 -16.17 -5.86 4.96
CA GLY A 89 -15.79 -4.47 4.71
C GLY A 89 -14.50 -4.00 5.43
N ARG A 90 -13.76 -4.87 6.13
CA ARG A 90 -12.53 -4.49 6.85
C ARG A 90 -11.30 -4.28 5.96
N PHE A 91 -11.38 -4.54 4.66
CA PHE A 91 -10.25 -4.45 3.74
C PHE A 91 -10.04 -3.05 3.18
N SER A 92 -8.79 -2.64 3.06
CA SER A 92 -8.33 -1.47 2.32
C SER A 92 -7.31 -1.87 1.26
N LEU A 93 -7.51 -1.39 0.02
CA LEU A 93 -6.66 -1.72 -1.11
C LEU A 93 -5.47 -0.76 -1.18
N GLY A 94 -4.30 -1.20 -0.70
CA GLY A 94 -3.06 -0.47 -0.85
C GLY A 94 -2.36 -0.87 -2.15
N ILE A 95 -2.13 0.10 -3.03
CA ILE A 95 -1.50 -0.05 -4.35
C ILE A 95 -0.16 0.65 -4.38
N GLY A 96 0.79 0.17 -5.19
CA GLY A 96 2.03 0.86 -5.44
C GLY A 96 2.71 0.41 -6.73
N PRO A 97 3.71 1.20 -7.21
CA PRO A 97 4.31 0.96 -8.52
C PRO A 97 5.21 -0.28 -8.58
N THR A 98 5.54 -0.91 -7.48
CA THR A 98 6.50 -2.03 -7.46
C THR A 98 7.86 -1.61 -8.08
N PRO A 99 9.01 -2.12 -7.69
CA PRO A 99 10.29 -1.75 -8.30
C PRO A 99 10.32 -1.99 -9.82
N LYS A 100 10.84 -1.02 -10.58
CA LYS A 100 10.91 -1.07 -12.05
C LYS A 100 11.51 -2.37 -12.58
N ILE A 101 12.56 -2.87 -11.93
CA ILE A 101 13.23 -4.11 -12.32
C ILE A 101 12.29 -5.33 -12.24
N TRP A 102 11.37 -5.35 -11.27
CA TRP A 102 10.39 -6.43 -11.14
C TRP A 102 9.27 -6.29 -12.15
N VAL A 103 8.75 -5.07 -12.35
CA VAL A 103 7.70 -4.82 -13.35
C VAL A 103 8.17 -5.22 -14.74
N ASN A 104 9.36 -4.79 -15.15
CA ASN A 104 9.90 -5.12 -16.46
C ASN A 104 10.36 -6.59 -16.55
N GLY A 105 11.07 -7.10 -15.53
CA GLY A 105 11.69 -8.43 -15.56
C GLY A 105 10.74 -9.57 -15.26
N TRP A 106 9.91 -9.46 -14.21
CA TRP A 106 9.02 -10.55 -13.80
C TRP A 106 7.70 -10.56 -14.55
N HIS A 107 7.18 -9.37 -14.87
CA HIS A 107 5.85 -9.23 -15.47
C HIS A 107 5.88 -8.86 -16.96
N GLY A 108 7.05 -8.53 -17.50
CA GLY A 108 7.19 -8.15 -18.92
C GLY A 108 6.41 -6.88 -19.29
N MET A 109 6.11 -6.04 -18.31
CA MET A 109 5.27 -4.85 -18.48
C MET A 109 6.12 -3.57 -18.56
N PRO A 110 5.70 -2.57 -19.34
CA PRO A 110 6.36 -1.27 -19.35
C PRO A 110 6.10 -0.51 -18.06
N PHE A 111 7.16 -0.02 -17.39
CA PHE A 111 7.07 0.78 -16.19
C PHE A 111 6.81 2.27 -16.49
N ASP A 112 7.52 2.83 -17.46
CA ASP A 112 7.42 4.25 -17.79
C ASP A 112 6.31 4.55 -18.81
N PRO A 113 5.74 5.75 -18.76
CA PRO A 113 5.89 6.80 -17.76
C PRO A 113 5.08 6.49 -16.47
N VAL A 114 5.76 6.40 -15.31
CA VAL A 114 5.16 5.85 -14.08
C VAL A 114 3.96 6.65 -13.55
N ILE A 115 4.03 7.99 -13.52
CA ILE A 115 2.95 8.81 -12.94
C ILE A 115 1.68 8.80 -13.79
N PRO A 116 1.70 9.03 -15.10
CA PRO A 116 0.51 8.91 -15.95
C PRO A 116 -0.12 7.52 -15.86
N ARG A 117 0.69 6.45 -15.98
CA ARG A 117 0.22 5.07 -15.85
C ARG A 117 -0.43 4.78 -14.50
N MET A 118 0.21 5.19 -13.40
CA MET A 118 -0.36 4.99 -12.06
C MET A 118 -1.66 5.76 -11.88
N ARG A 119 -1.73 7.00 -12.38
CA ARG A 119 -2.96 7.80 -12.31
C ARG A 119 -4.12 7.11 -13.03
N GLU A 120 -3.90 6.67 -14.25
CA GLU A 120 -4.92 5.98 -15.04
C GLU A 120 -5.28 4.63 -14.41
N TYR A 121 -4.30 3.88 -13.93
CA TYR A 121 -4.51 2.62 -13.22
C TYR A 121 -5.42 2.78 -11.98
N LEU A 122 -5.18 3.79 -11.15
CA LEU A 122 -5.98 4.07 -9.96
C LEU A 122 -7.41 4.45 -10.31
N LEU A 123 -7.58 5.30 -11.34
CA LEU A 123 -8.90 5.71 -11.82
C LEU A 123 -9.69 4.53 -12.42
N ALA A 124 -9.03 3.70 -13.25
CA ALA A 124 -9.63 2.50 -13.82
C ALA A 124 -9.97 1.46 -12.74
N THR A 125 -9.09 1.24 -11.75
CA THR A 125 -9.37 0.35 -10.61
C THR A 125 -10.56 0.86 -9.80
N ARG A 126 -10.63 2.17 -9.54
CA ARG A 126 -11.78 2.78 -8.85
C ARG A 126 -13.07 2.58 -9.64
N ALA A 127 -13.04 2.84 -10.94
CA ALA A 127 -14.21 2.64 -11.79
C ALA A 127 -14.67 1.18 -11.79
N CYS A 128 -13.73 0.21 -11.80
CA CYS A 128 -14.08 -1.21 -11.68
C CYS A 128 -14.69 -1.56 -10.32
N LEU A 129 -14.17 -0.99 -9.21
CA LEU A 129 -14.72 -1.22 -7.88
C LEU A 129 -16.13 -0.64 -7.70
N ASP A 130 -16.40 0.50 -8.35
CA ASP A 130 -17.68 1.20 -8.26
C ASP A 130 -18.69 0.72 -9.33
N ALA A 131 -18.27 -0.16 -10.27
CA ALA A 131 -19.10 -0.65 -11.36
C ALA A 131 -20.15 -1.67 -10.90
N SER A 132 -21.34 -1.61 -11.48
CA SER A 132 -22.44 -2.56 -11.28
C SER A 132 -22.98 -3.06 -12.62
N SER A 133 -23.89 -4.04 -12.59
CA SER A 133 -24.56 -4.54 -13.79
C SER A 133 -25.32 -3.44 -14.55
N ASP A 134 -25.87 -2.48 -13.82
CA ASP A 134 -26.64 -1.36 -14.39
C ASP A 134 -25.74 -0.19 -14.83
N ALA A 135 -24.51 -0.16 -14.33
CA ALA A 135 -23.52 0.88 -14.62
C ALA A 135 -22.12 0.24 -14.81
N PRO A 136 -21.90 -0.49 -15.91
CA PRO A 136 -20.60 -1.06 -16.22
C PRO A 136 -19.57 0.03 -16.53
N THR A 137 -18.29 -0.33 -16.47
CA THR A 137 -17.21 0.63 -16.82
C THR A 137 -17.30 1.04 -18.30
N ASP A 138 -17.01 2.32 -18.56
CA ASP A 138 -16.79 2.85 -19.91
C ASP A 138 -15.71 3.94 -19.84
N LEU A 139 -14.46 3.49 -19.78
CA LEU A 139 -13.28 4.33 -19.61
C LEU A 139 -12.36 4.17 -20.83
N ASP A 140 -12.19 5.26 -21.56
CA ASP A 140 -11.10 5.41 -22.53
C ASP A 140 -9.81 5.75 -21.77
N GLY A 141 -8.72 5.09 -22.12
CA GLY A 141 -7.41 5.32 -21.53
C GLY A 141 -6.29 4.98 -22.48
N GLU A 142 -5.15 5.61 -22.29
CA GLU A 142 -3.94 5.32 -23.04
C GLU A 142 -3.28 4.00 -22.60
N TYR A 143 -3.39 3.68 -21.29
CA TYR A 143 -2.69 2.55 -20.68
C TYR A 143 -3.63 1.46 -20.17
N TYR A 144 -4.80 1.83 -19.67
CA TYR A 144 -5.74 0.93 -19.03
C TYR A 144 -7.20 1.19 -19.45
N PRO A 145 -7.51 1.18 -20.76
CA PRO A 145 -8.89 1.28 -21.21
C PRO A 145 -9.71 0.12 -20.60
N THR A 146 -10.90 0.43 -20.12
CA THR A 146 -11.74 -0.57 -19.42
C THR A 146 -13.20 -0.37 -19.77
N HIS A 147 -13.78 -1.27 -20.55
CA HIS A 147 -15.16 -1.19 -21.06
C HIS A 147 -15.96 -2.44 -20.68
N GLY A 148 -17.21 -2.26 -20.27
CA GLY A 148 -18.17 -3.33 -20.04
C GLY A 148 -17.89 -4.19 -18.79
N TYR A 149 -16.94 -3.79 -17.92
CA TYR A 149 -16.71 -4.49 -16.68
C TYR A 149 -17.81 -4.13 -15.65
N ALA A 150 -18.27 -5.14 -14.93
CA ALA A 150 -19.20 -4.96 -13.81
C ALA A 150 -18.88 -5.98 -12.70
N ASN A 151 -19.12 -5.60 -11.46
CA ASN A 151 -19.07 -6.50 -10.29
C ASN A 151 -20.43 -7.20 -10.15
N TRP A 152 -20.59 -8.38 -10.76
CA TRP A 152 -21.87 -9.07 -10.81
C TRP A 152 -22.20 -9.89 -9.56
N ASP A 153 -21.18 -10.44 -8.91
CA ASP A 153 -21.34 -11.48 -7.89
C ASP A 153 -20.93 -11.03 -6.49
N VAL A 154 -20.47 -9.79 -6.33
CA VAL A 154 -20.01 -9.28 -5.04
C VAL A 154 -20.84 -8.06 -4.65
N ASP A 155 -21.68 -8.25 -3.65
CA ASP A 155 -22.36 -7.14 -2.98
C ASP A 155 -21.40 -6.55 -1.94
N LEU A 156 -21.08 -5.29 -2.08
CA LEU A 156 -20.20 -4.57 -1.14
C LEU A 156 -21.08 -3.60 -0.34
N ASP A 157 -21.22 -3.88 0.95
CA ASP A 157 -21.94 -2.98 1.87
C ASP A 157 -21.21 -1.64 2.02
N GLU A 158 -19.89 -1.64 1.85
CA GLU A 158 -19.05 -0.45 1.96
C GLU A 158 -18.08 -0.34 0.77
N ARG A 159 -17.79 0.90 0.40
CA ARG A 159 -16.79 1.24 -0.62
C ARG A 159 -15.38 0.83 -0.17
N VAL A 160 -14.67 0.06 -0.99
CA VAL A 160 -13.26 -0.33 -0.72
C VAL A 160 -12.35 0.91 -0.81
N PRO A 161 -11.68 1.32 0.28
CA PRO A 161 -10.74 2.44 0.23
C PRO A 161 -9.50 2.08 -0.59
N ILE A 162 -9.05 3.02 -1.44
CA ILE A 162 -7.78 2.90 -2.18
C ILE A 162 -6.71 3.76 -1.50
N MET A 163 -5.62 3.11 -1.09
CA MET A 163 -4.44 3.72 -0.52
C MET A 163 -3.28 3.65 -1.52
N LEU A 164 -2.46 4.70 -1.62
CA LEU A 164 -1.28 4.67 -2.50
C LEU A 164 0.01 4.68 -1.70
N GLY A 165 0.90 3.72 -1.99
CA GLY A 165 2.26 3.68 -1.48
C GLY A 165 3.13 4.76 -2.14
N VAL A 166 3.74 5.63 -1.34
CA VAL A 166 4.48 6.78 -1.84
C VAL A 166 5.86 6.92 -1.20
N THR A 167 6.79 7.52 -1.96
CA THR A 167 8.15 7.81 -1.51
C THR A 167 8.61 9.20 -1.92
N GLN A 168 8.03 9.80 -2.96
CA GLN A 168 8.47 11.06 -3.55
C GLN A 168 7.29 11.97 -3.90
N ARG A 169 7.61 13.27 -4.13
CA ARG A 169 6.66 14.36 -4.37
C ARG A 169 5.51 14.00 -5.31
N ARG A 170 5.82 13.61 -6.57
CA ARG A 170 4.77 13.44 -7.61
C ARG A 170 3.78 12.32 -7.27
N MET A 171 4.27 11.22 -6.67
CA MET A 171 3.41 10.12 -6.23
C MET A 171 2.59 10.53 -5.00
N THR A 172 3.16 11.35 -4.09
CA THR A 172 2.45 11.90 -2.92
C THR A 172 1.34 12.86 -3.34
N GLU A 173 1.61 13.75 -4.31
CA GLU A 173 0.58 14.62 -4.90
C GLU A 173 -0.54 13.79 -5.56
N LEU A 174 -0.19 12.74 -6.30
CA LEU A 174 -1.16 11.83 -6.93
C LEU A 174 -2.04 11.12 -5.89
N ALA A 175 -1.47 10.64 -4.77
CA ALA A 175 -2.24 10.04 -3.69
C ALA A 175 -3.30 11.02 -3.16
N GLY A 176 -2.91 12.26 -2.91
CA GLY A 176 -3.84 13.32 -2.50
C GLY A 176 -4.94 13.61 -3.53
N GLU A 177 -4.61 13.53 -4.82
CA GLU A 177 -5.52 13.85 -5.92
C GLU A 177 -6.62 12.81 -6.10
N VAL A 178 -6.28 11.50 -6.10
CA VAL A 178 -7.21 10.45 -6.56
C VAL A 178 -7.48 9.32 -5.55
N CYS A 179 -6.73 9.22 -4.45
CA CYS A 179 -6.87 8.12 -3.48
C CYS A 179 -7.61 8.51 -2.20
N ASP A 180 -8.03 7.52 -1.43
CA ASP A 180 -8.69 7.69 -0.14
C ASP A 180 -7.68 7.79 1.01
N GLY A 181 -6.41 7.51 0.72
CA GLY A 181 -5.33 7.63 1.68
C GLY A 181 -3.95 7.41 1.06
N VAL A 182 -2.95 7.48 1.93
CA VAL A 182 -1.53 7.35 1.58
C VAL A 182 -0.81 6.42 2.55
N MET A 183 0.12 5.64 2.02
CA MET A 183 1.06 4.83 2.80
C MET A 183 2.47 5.38 2.58
N MET A 184 3.08 5.89 3.66
CA MET A 184 4.44 6.40 3.65
C MET A 184 5.42 5.26 3.92
N ASN A 185 6.41 5.09 3.03
CA ASN A 185 7.38 4.02 3.14
C ASN A 185 8.23 4.14 4.42
N SER A 186 8.62 3.01 5.00
CA SER A 186 9.33 2.89 6.27
C SER A 186 10.70 3.59 6.32
N ILE A 187 11.35 3.78 5.17
CA ILE A 187 12.65 4.46 5.10
C ILE A 187 12.57 5.99 4.96
N ILE A 188 11.38 6.55 4.73
CA ILE A 188 11.20 8.00 4.59
C ILE A 188 11.36 8.67 5.95
N PRO A 189 12.23 9.69 6.11
CA PRO A 189 12.40 10.42 7.36
C PRO A 189 11.09 11.09 7.82
N ILE A 190 10.86 11.09 9.13
CA ILE A 190 9.65 11.67 9.72
C ILE A 190 9.55 13.16 9.41
N ASP A 191 10.65 13.89 9.51
CA ASP A 191 10.69 15.33 9.24
C ASP A 191 10.23 15.66 7.80
N TRP A 192 10.60 14.81 6.82
CA TRP A 192 10.11 14.96 5.46
C TRP A 192 8.59 14.75 5.36
N ILE A 193 8.07 13.75 6.08
CA ILE A 193 6.63 13.45 6.08
C ILE A 193 5.84 14.63 6.63
N ASP A 194 6.29 15.20 7.75
CA ASP A 194 5.59 16.27 8.44
C ASP A 194 5.67 17.63 7.71
N GLN A 195 6.77 17.90 7.03
CA GLN A 195 7.00 19.15 6.32
C GLN A 195 6.59 19.06 4.85
N GLN A 196 7.37 18.33 4.05
CA GLN A 196 7.20 18.25 2.60
C GLN A 196 6.07 17.33 2.19
N GLY A 197 5.97 16.14 2.79
CA GLY A 197 4.93 15.17 2.50
C GLY A 197 3.53 15.72 2.75
N ALA A 198 3.34 16.44 3.86
CA ALA A 198 2.07 17.08 4.18
C ALA A 198 1.69 18.16 3.15
N GLN A 199 2.66 18.97 2.70
CA GLN A 199 2.44 20.00 1.68
C GLN A 199 2.07 19.37 0.30
N TYR A 200 2.76 18.28 -0.09
CA TYR A 200 2.47 17.60 -1.36
C TYR A 200 1.10 16.95 -1.34
N LEU A 201 0.70 16.33 -0.24
CA LEU A 201 -0.66 15.81 -0.06
C LEU A 201 -1.70 16.92 -0.17
N ALA A 202 -1.49 18.06 0.49
CA ALA A 202 -2.41 19.18 0.40
C ALA A 202 -2.54 19.70 -1.03
N THR A 203 -1.43 19.80 -1.77
CA THR A 203 -1.41 20.19 -3.19
C THR A 203 -2.22 19.20 -4.05
N GLY A 204 -2.01 17.91 -3.86
CA GLY A 204 -2.77 16.88 -4.58
C GLY A 204 -4.27 16.92 -4.26
N ARG A 205 -4.63 17.01 -2.99
CA ARG A 205 -6.03 17.12 -2.55
C ARG A 205 -6.73 18.34 -3.14
N ALA A 206 -6.07 19.49 -3.14
CA ALA A 206 -6.61 20.70 -3.77
C ALA A 206 -6.84 20.52 -5.28
N ARG A 207 -5.92 19.86 -5.98
CA ARG A 207 -6.05 19.53 -7.41
C ARG A 207 -7.24 18.59 -7.70
N GLY A 208 -7.46 17.61 -6.82
CA GLY A 208 -8.58 16.65 -6.92
C GLY A 208 -9.90 17.20 -6.38
N GLY A 209 -9.97 18.45 -5.89
CA GLY A 209 -11.16 19.01 -5.25
C GLY A 209 -11.54 18.31 -3.93
N ARG A 210 -10.62 17.63 -3.27
CA ARG A 210 -10.85 16.77 -2.10
C ARG A 210 -10.59 17.56 -0.81
N THR A 211 -11.57 18.32 -0.37
CA THR A 211 -11.46 19.19 0.82
C THR A 211 -12.01 18.58 2.11
N GLY A 212 -12.66 17.42 2.03
CA GLY A 212 -13.34 16.78 3.18
C GLY A 212 -12.39 16.04 4.13
N ASP A 213 -12.92 15.67 5.28
CA ASP A 213 -12.31 14.74 6.23
C ASP A 213 -12.30 13.31 5.68
N GLY A 214 -11.62 12.37 6.35
CA GLY A 214 -11.64 10.95 5.98
C GLY A 214 -10.47 10.49 5.13
N PHE A 215 -9.44 11.32 4.91
CA PHE A 215 -8.21 10.90 4.24
C PHE A 215 -7.27 10.18 5.22
N THR A 216 -7.03 8.88 4.97
CA THR A 216 -6.20 8.05 5.84
C THR A 216 -4.71 8.26 5.55
N LYS A 217 -3.91 8.39 6.61
CA LYS A 217 -2.45 8.42 6.53
C LYS A 217 -1.89 7.23 7.31
N GLU A 218 -1.12 6.40 6.64
CA GLU A 218 -0.36 5.33 7.26
C GLU A 218 1.12 5.62 7.13
N ILE A 219 1.84 5.41 8.22
CA ILE A 219 3.28 5.58 8.30
C ILE A 219 3.89 4.29 8.81
N SER A 220 4.58 3.55 7.94
CA SER A 220 5.31 2.35 8.33
C SER A 220 6.64 2.69 9.00
N ARG A 221 7.05 1.87 9.98
CA ARG A 221 8.37 1.95 10.62
C ARG A 221 8.89 0.55 10.91
N PHE A 222 10.22 0.40 10.82
CA PHE A 222 10.88 -0.78 11.35
C PHE A 222 10.98 -0.65 12.86
N VAL A 223 10.72 -1.76 13.56
CA VAL A 223 10.78 -1.82 15.02
C VAL A 223 11.64 -3.02 15.40
N GLY A 224 12.66 -2.79 16.23
CA GLY A 224 13.44 -3.82 16.88
C GLY A 224 13.07 -3.85 18.37
N ILE A 225 12.68 -5.01 18.88
CA ILE A 225 12.33 -5.22 20.29
C ILE A 225 13.31 -6.22 20.89
N HIS A 226 14.15 -5.76 21.81
CA HIS A 226 15.09 -6.58 22.55
C HIS A 226 15.53 -5.86 23.82
N ASP A 227 15.88 -6.60 24.90
CA ASP A 227 16.36 -6.02 26.15
C ASP A 227 17.73 -5.31 25.98
N ASP A 228 18.57 -5.84 25.11
CA ASP A 228 19.82 -5.19 24.70
C ASP A 228 19.56 -4.23 23.53
N ARG A 229 19.97 -2.96 23.71
CA ARG A 229 19.74 -1.88 22.76
C ARG A 229 20.45 -2.09 21.41
N GLU A 230 21.69 -2.57 21.41
CA GLU A 230 22.43 -2.80 20.18
C GLU A 230 21.80 -3.91 19.36
N THR A 231 21.39 -4.99 20.01
CA THR A 231 20.62 -6.06 19.35
C THR A 231 19.31 -5.55 18.74
N ALA A 232 18.60 -4.65 19.42
CA ALA A 232 17.38 -4.02 18.88
C ALA A 232 17.70 -3.19 17.62
N PHE A 233 18.79 -2.43 17.61
CA PHE A 233 19.25 -1.71 16.41
C PHE A 233 19.67 -2.67 15.29
N ASP A 234 20.36 -3.75 15.57
CA ASP A 234 20.77 -4.73 14.57
C ASP A 234 19.57 -5.40 13.89
N ILE A 235 18.50 -5.65 14.62
CA ILE A 235 17.21 -6.12 14.05
C ILE A 235 16.68 -5.12 13.03
N CYS A 236 16.71 -3.81 13.31
CA CYS A 236 16.29 -2.79 12.38
C CYS A 236 17.24 -2.65 11.19
N ARG A 237 18.57 -2.65 11.42
CA ARG A 237 19.61 -2.58 10.38
C ARG A 237 19.45 -3.71 9.37
N ALA A 238 19.23 -4.93 9.84
CA ALA A 238 19.01 -6.10 8.98
C ALA A 238 17.74 -5.98 8.09
N GLN A 239 16.73 -5.25 8.56
CA GLN A 239 15.51 -4.98 7.76
C GLN A 239 15.74 -3.86 6.74
N ILE A 240 16.50 -2.83 7.10
CA ILE A 240 16.80 -1.68 6.24
C ILE A 240 17.77 -2.07 5.14
N SER A 241 18.75 -2.94 5.38
CA SER A 241 19.79 -3.33 4.42
C SER A 241 19.22 -3.82 3.08
N PHE A 242 18.08 -4.50 3.11
CA PHE A 242 17.36 -4.92 1.88
C PHE A 242 17.04 -3.75 0.93
N TYR A 243 16.73 -2.57 1.48
CA TYR A 243 16.43 -1.41 0.65
C TYR A 243 17.64 -0.87 -0.08
N PHE A 244 18.84 -1.03 0.49
CA PHE A 244 20.08 -0.57 -0.13
C PHE A 244 20.51 -1.43 -1.32
N GLU A 245 20.03 -2.66 -1.41
CA GLU A 245 20.27 -3.53 -2.57
C GLU A 245 19.52 -3.04 -3.83
N ILE A 246 18.52 -2.18 -3.65
CA ILE A 246 17.70 -1.66 -4.75
C ILE A 246 18.12 -0.21 -5.05
N PRO A 247 18.74 0.08 -6.21
CA PRO A 247 19.33 1.39 -6.55
C PRO A 247 18.34 2.57 -6.38
N TYR A 248 17.07 2.33 -6.62
CA TYR A 248 16.03 3.35 -6.45
C TYR A 248 15.96 3.90 -5.01
N PHE A 249 16.03 3.04 -4.00
CA PHE A 249 15.93 3.48 -2.62
C PHE A 249 17.20 4.20 -2.16
N ARG A 250 18.37 3.83 -2.72
CA ARG A 250 19.60 4.58 -2.51
C ARG A 250 19.45 6.03 -2.97
N THR A 251 19.04 6.25 -4.22
CA THR A 251 18.77 7.61 -4.76
C THR A 251 17.70 8.36 -3.95
N LEU A 252 16.78 7.65 -3.32
CA LEU A 252 15.76 8.28 -2.48
C LEU A 252 16.34 8.86 -1.18
N LEU A 253 17.39 8.25 -0.61
CA LEU A 253 17.99 8.63 0.66
C LEU A 253 19.10 9.68 0.51
N GLU A 254 19.75 9.79 -0.65
CA GLU A 254 20.78 10.78 -0.94
C GLU A 254 20.40 12.22 -0.51
N PRO A 255 19.19 12.74 -0.80
CA PRO A 255 18.80 14.10 -0.42
C PRO A 255 18.73 14.36 1.10
N PHE A 256 18.81 13.32 1.91
CA PHE A 256 18.72 13.40 3.37
C PHE A 256 20.07 13.37 4.08
N GLY A 257 21.19 13.35 3.31
CA GLY A 257 22.54 13.40 3.85
C GLY A 257 23.05 12.05 4.38
N PHE A 258 22.56 10.95 3.83
CA PHE A 258 23.03 9.59 4.15
C PHE A 258 24.06 9.06 3.15
N ASP A 259 24.73 9.92 2.40
CA ASP A 259 25.65 9.52 1.33
C ASP A 259 26.80 8.66 1.86
N GLU A 260 27.39 9.05 3.01
CA GLU A 260 28.50 8.31 3.61
C GLU A 260 28.09 6.92 4.10
N GLU A 261 26.92 6.79 4.72
CA GLU A 261 26.36 5.53 5.19
C GLU A 261 26.00 4.62 4.01
N LEU A 262 25.42 5.22 2.97
CA LEU A 262 25.08 4.51 1.73
C LEU A 262 26.32 3.99 0.99
N ASP A 263 27.44 4.73 1.00
CA ASP A 263 28.71 4.31 0.36
C ASP A 263 29.44 3.23 1.15
N ARG A 264 29.29 3.22 2.46
CA ARG A 264 29.84 2.15 3.32
C ARG A 264 29.03 0.85 3.25
N GLY A 265 27.78 0.91 2.80
CA GLY A 265 26.88 -0.25 2.77
C GLY A 265 26.44 -0.68 4.16
N GLU A 266 26.43 0.27 5.09
CA GLU A 266 26.11 0.08 6.50
C GLU A 266 24.65 0.45 6.83
#